data_57c75976cf229bd72709bb37fec2fb11
#
_entry.id   57c75976cf229bd72709bb37fec2fb11
#
_cell.length_a   1.000
_cell.length_b   1.000
_cell.length_c   1.000
_cell.angle_alpha   90.00
_cell.angle_beta   90.00
_cell.angle_gamma   90.00
#
_symmetry.space_group_name_H-M   'P 1'
#
loop_
_entity.id
_entity.type
_entity.pdbx_description
1 polymer ?
#
loop_
_entity_poly.entity_id
_entity_poly.type
_entity_poly.pdbx_seq_one_letter_code
_entity_poly.pdbx_strand_id
1 'polypeptide(L)'
;MKPRFSAGLLLGLLMILGAHAAFAFQAPQPFSADMTVTSANGNANMKGKFFLALPKMRVDMEDTGQRQAGPFGGKMSMIMDANAKMAYMLMHEPKMYMEMPLDQNNPMLQRMPRLQHLSSDPCGVGNPGEATCKKLGSETINGRACDKWEVTDKNGKKETLWIDQKLHFPIKSTDGQVTSEFTNIKEGSPDASLFTLPPGYQKFDASAFGRQRPH
;
A
#
# COMPACT_ATOMS: atom_id res chain seq x y z
N MET A 1 21.41 -3.74 83.19
CA MET A 1 21.86 -3.62 81.82
C MET A 1 20.72 -4.06 80.87
N LYS A 2 20.11 -3.13 80.13
CA LYS A 2 19.00 -3.41 79.20
C LYS A 2 19.53 -3.34 77.81
N PRO A 3 19.28 -4.31 76.88
CA PRO A 3 19.62 -4.17 75.47
C PRO A 3 18.56 -3.36 74.75
N ARG A 4 19.00 -2.39 73.94
CA ARG A 4 18.19 -1.59 73.07
C ARG A 4 18.01 -2.33 71.72
N PHE A 5 16.77 -2.66 71.37
CA PHE A 5 16.41 -3.13 70.01
C PHE A 5 16.30 -1.94 69.11
N SER A 6 17.12 -1.96 68.06
CA SER A 6 17.07 -1.00 66.93
C SER A 6 16.11 -1.53 65.89
N ALA A 7 15.03 -0.79 65.67
CA ALA A 7 14.06 -1.10 64.56
C ALA A 7 14.65 -0.69 63.22
N GLY A 8 15.00 -1.69 62.41
CA GLY A 8 15.41 -1.47 61.02
C GLY A 8 14.20 -1.20 60.15
N LEU A 9 14.17 -0.01 59.56
CA LEU A 9 13.18 0.43 58.57
C LEU A 9 13.48 -0.23 57.23
N LEU A 10 12.72 -1.26 56.82
CA LEU A 10 12.74 -1.87 55.49
C LEU A 10 11.99 -0.96 54.51
N LEU A 11 12.72 -0.17 53.77
CA LEU A 11 12.19 0.59 52.61
C LEU A 11 11.98 -0.39 51.44
N GLY A 12 10.73 -0.81 51.24
CA GLY A 12 10.32 -1.59 50.07
C GLY A 12 10.37 -0.73 48.78
N LEU A 13 11.38 -0.97 47.97
CA LEU A 13 11.49 -0.36 46.61
C LEU A 13 10.48 -1.04 45.68
N LEU A 14 9.31 -0.44 45.52
CA LEU A 14 8.30 -0.86 44.53
C LEU A 14 8.82 -0.52 43.15
N MET A 15 9.44 -1.49 42.47
CA MET A 15 9.75 -1.36 41.02
C MET A 15 8.43 -1.41 40.24
N ILE A 16 7.93 -0.25 39.80
CA ILE A 16 6.88 -0.16 38.79
C ILE A 16 7.53 -0.57 37.48
N LEU A 17 7.38 -1.84 37.10
CA LEU A 17 7.62 -2.27 35.70
C LEU A 17 6.57 -1.62 34.81
N GLY A 18 6.90 -0.48 34.23
CA GLY A 18 6.14 0.12 33.15
C GLY A 18 6.16 -0.85 31.97
N ALA A 19 5.07 -1.57 31.77
CA ALA A 19 4.86 -2.34 30.53
C ALA A 19 4.80 -1.35 29.37
N HIS A 20 5.93 -1.13 28.71
CA HIS A 20 5.95 -0.50 27.40
C HIS A 20 5.29 -1.49 26.45
N ALA A 21 4.02 -1.24 26.10
CA ALA A 21 3.37 -1.95 25.03
C ALA A 21 4.15 -1.62 23.76
N ALA A 22 5.07 -2.49 23.37
CA ALA A 22 5.66 -2.48 22.08
C ALA A 22 4.50 -2.71 21.08
N PHE A 23 4.14 -1.70 20.31
CA PHE A 23 3.23 -1.86 19.18
C PHE A 23 3.92 -2.80 18.20
N ALA A 24 3.60 -4.08 18.28
CA ALA A 24 4.06 -5.06 17.31
C ALA A 24 3.36 -4.75 15.98
N PHE A 25 4.13 -4.38 14.97
CA PHE A 25 3.63 -4.21 13.61
C PHE A 25 3.06 -5.54 13.13
N GLN A 26 1.78 -5.54 12.81
CA GLN A 26 1.14 -6.71 12.21
C GLN A 26 1.19 -6.56 10.69
N ALA A 27 1.66 -7.61 10.01
CA ALA A 27 1.64 -7.65 8.55
C ALA A 27 0.21 -7.56 8.02
N PRO A 28 -0.01 -6.87 6.89
CA PRO A 28 -1.32 -6.83 6.25
C PRO A 28 -1.87 -8.24 5.99
N GLN A 29 -3.15 -8.42 6.29
CA GLN A 29 -3.86 -9.66 6.02
C GLN A 29 -4.18 -9.78 4.52
N PRO A 30 -4.22 -10.98 3.95
CA PRO A 30 -4.59 -11.16 2.55
C PRO A 30 -6.08 -10.84 2.33
N PHE A 31 -6.37 -10.18 1.20
CA PHE A 31 -7.74 -9.85 0.80
C PHE A 31 -7.83 -9.53 -0.70
N SER A 32 -9.07 -9.45 -1.20
CA SER A 32 -9.40 -8.83 -2.48
C SER A 32 -10.44 -7.74 -2.28
N ALA A 33 -10.46 -6.75 -3.18
CA ALA A 33 -11.40 -5.63 -3.12
C ALA A 33 -11.65 -5.01 -4.49
N ASP A 34 -12.74 -4.28 -4.62
CA ASP A 34 -12.91 -3.30 -5.68
C ASP A 34 -12.18 -2.01 -5.29
N MET A 35 -11.48 -1.39 -6.23
CA MET A 35 -10.70 -0.17 -6.04
C MET A 35 -11.29 0.95 -6.89
N THR A 36 -11.43 2.14 -6.30
CA THR A 36 -11.75 3.36 -7.02
C THR A 36 -10.72 4.43 -6.72
N VAL A 37 -10.33 5.19 -7.74
CA VAL A 37 -9.50 6.39 -7.60
C VAL A 37 -10.24 7.54 -8.24
N THR A 38 -10.54 8.58 -7.47
CA THR A 38 -11.26 9.77 -7.92
C THR A 38 -10.40 11.01 -7.70
N SER A 39 -10.42 11.94 -8.66
CA SER A 39 -9.80 13.25 -8.48
C SER A 39 -10.84 14.31 -8.14
N ALA A 40 -10.46 15.30 -7.33
CA ALA A 40 -11.34 16.38 -6.90
C ALA A 40 -11.92 17.19 -8.07
N ASN A 41 -11.19 17.26 -9.19
CA ASN A 41 -11.64 17.95 -10.43
C ASN A 41 -12.48 17.05 -11.36
N GLY A 42 -12.77 15.80 -10.95
CA GLY A 42 -13.55 14.83 -11.73
C GLY A 42 -12.86 14.26 -12.99
N ASN A 43 -11.63 14.68 -13.30
CA ASN A 43 -10.93 14.33 -14.54
C ASN A 43 -10.20 12.98 -14.52
N ALA A 44 -10.13 12.32 -13.36
CA ALA A 44 -9.52 11.01 -13.24
C ALA A 44 -10.39 10.12 -12.33
N ASN A 45 -11.22 9.32 -12.99
CA ASN A 45 -11.95 8.26 -12.32
C ASN A 45 -11.38 6.93 -12.83
N MET A 46 -10.72 6.19 -11.94
CA MET A 46 -10.20 4.87 -12.25
C MET A 46 -10.92 3.85 -11.39
N LYS A 47 -11.35 2.76 -12.00
CA LYS A 47 -11.91 1.61 -11.30
C LYS A 47 -11.05 0.39 -11.56
N GLY A 48 -11.03 -0.52 -10.62
CA GLY A 48 -10.25 -1.74 -10.77
C GLY A 48 -10.53 -2.74 -9.65
N LYS A 49 -9.76 -3.81 -9.67
CA LYS A 49 -9.74 -4.81 -8.62
C LYS A 49 -8.35 -4.88 -8.00
N PHE A 50 -8.33 -5.06 -6.71
CA PHE A 50 -7.11 -5.17 -5.92
C PHE A 50 -7.05 -6.54 -5.25
N PHE A 51 -5.86 -7.16 -5.26
CA PHE A 51 -5.61 -8.46 -4.64
C PHE A 51 -4.30 -8.39 -3.87
N LEU A 52 -4.33 -8.75 -2.60
CA LEU A 52 -3.18 -8.79 -1.72
C LEU A 52 -2.99 -10.19 -1.13
N ALA A 53 -1.81 -10.76 -1.33
CA ALA A 53 -1.32 -11.96 -0.66
C ALA A 53 0.19 -11.85 -0.53
N LEU A 54 0.66 -11.12 0.49
CA LEU A 54 2.08 -10.86 0.67
C LEU A 54 2.93 -12.13 0.50
N PRO A 55 4.04 -12.06 -0.20
CA PRO A 55 4.74 -10.88 -0.71
C PRO A 55 4.26 -10.36 -2.09
N LYS A 56 3.10 -10.82 -2.56
CA LYS A 56 2.57 -10.49 -3.87
C LYS A 56 1.34 -9.60 -3.79
N MET A 57 1.18 -8.77 -4.82
CA MET A 57 0.03 -7.91 -4.99
C MET A 57 -0.33 -7.82 -6.47
N ARG A 58 -1.63 -7.67 -6.75
CA ARG A 58 -2.12 -7.44 -8.11
C ARG A 58 -3.15 -6.32 -8.11
N VAL A 59 -3.08 -5.48 -9.14
CA VAL A 59 -4.08 -4.47 -9.48
C VAL A 59 -4.56 -4.71 -10.89
N ASP A 60 -5.84 -4.92 -11.09
CA ASP A 60 -6.48 -4.95 -12.40
C ASP A 60 -7.16 -3.61 -12.64
N MET A 61 -6.79 -2.89 -13.67
CA MET A 61 -7.36 -1.60 -14.02
C MET A 61 -8.41 -1.78 -15.10
N GLU A 62 -9.61 -1.25 -14.85
CA GLU A 62 -10.69 -1.21 -15.85
C GLU A 62 -10.47 0.00 -16.77
N ASP A 63 -10.67 -0.23 -18.07
CA ASP A 63 -10.74 0.88 -19.03
C ASP A 63 -12.08 1.60 -18.84
N THR A 64 -12.04 2.84 -18.36
CA THR A 64 -13.24 3.68 -18.19
C THR A 64 -13.63 4.43 -19.47
N GLY A 65 -12.92 4.20 -20.58
CA GLY A 65 -13.21 4.84 -21.87
C GLY A 65 -12.93 6.34 -21.92
N GLN A 66 -12.52 6.95 -20.81
CA GLN A 66 -12.25 8.41 -20.73
C GLN A 66 -10.80 8.80 -21.08
N ARG A 67 -9.90 7.84 -21.15
CA ARG A 67 -8.56 8.07 -21.67
C ARG A 67 -8.55 7.70 -23.14
N GLN A 68 -8.14 8.64 -24.01
CA GLN A 68 -7.68 8.25 -25.32
C GLN A 68 -6.71 7.09 -25.13
N ALA A 69 -7.07 5.92 -25.64
CA ALA A 69 -6.24 4.74 -25.57
C ALA A 69 -4.85 5.14 -26.11
N GLY A 70 -3.87 5.24 -25.19
CA GLY A 70 -2.49 5.36 -25.61
C GLY A 70 -2.11 4.12 -26.43
N PRO A 71 -0.87 4.02 -26.93
CA PRO A 71 -0.43 2.88 -27.77
C PRO A 71 -0.64 1.51 -27.09
N PHE A 72 -1.04 1.51 -25.82
CA PHE A 72 -1.34 0.34 -24.99
C PHE A 72 -2.77 0.36 -24.45
N GLY A 73 -3.73 0.96 -25.18
CA GLY A 73 -5.12 1.05 -24.78
C GLY A 73 -5.73 -0.30 -24.43
N GLY A 74 -6.71 -0.30 -23.51
CA GLY A 74 -7.40 -1.50 -23.07
C GLY A 74 -7.19 -1.83 -21.59
N LYS A 75 -7.62 -3.02 -21.20
CA LYS A 75 -7.48 -3.53 -19.82
C LYS A 75 -6.02 -3.81 -19.51
N MET A 76 -5.57 -3.32 -18.38
CA MET A 76 -4.21 -3.53 -17.88
C MET A 76 -4.23 -4.15 -16.50
N SER A 77 -3.25 -4.98 -16.20
CA SER A 77 -3.01 -5.49 -14.84
C SER A 77 -1.57 -5.27 -14.45
N MET A 78 -1.36 -5.06 -13.17
CA MET A 78 -0.02 -5.03 -12.59
C MET A 78 0.09 -6.11 -11.53
N ILE A 79 1.12 -6.94 -11.64
CA ILE A 79 1.51 -7.91 -10.63
C ILE A 79 2.82 -7.43 -10.03
N MET A 80 2.90 -7.34 -8.70
CA MET A 80 4.13 -7.05 -7.98
C MET A 80 4.51 -8.25 -7.13
N ASP A 81 5.80 -8.60 -7.14
CA ASP A 81 6.39 -9.64 -6.30
C ASP A 81 7.58 -9.04 -5.56
N ALA A 82 7.40 -8.79 -4.27
CA ALA A 82 8.43 -8.17 -3.44
C ALA A 82 9.65 -9.10 -3.23
N ASN A 83 9.45 -10.42 -3.22
CA ASN A 83 10.56 -11.37 -3.11
C ASN A 83 11.41 -11.39 -4.38
N ALA A 84 10.78 -11.38 -5.54
CA ALA A 84 11.47 -11.30 -6.83
C ALA A 84 12.01 -9.88 -7.11
N LYS A 85 11.59 -8.87 -6.34
CA LYS A 85 11.85 -7.44 -6.59
C LYS A 85 11.47 -7.03 -8.00
N MET A 86 10.34 -7.53 -8.48
CA MET A 86 9.85 -7.31 -9.85
C MET A 86 8.38 -6.92 -9.85
N ALA A 87 8.03 -6.05 -10.78
CA ALA A 87 6.66 -5.82 -11.18
C ALA A 87 6.48 -6.20 -12.66
N TYR A 88 5.29 -6.70 -12.97
CA TYR A 88 4.88 -7.07 -14.31
C TYR A 88 3.66 -6.26 -14.69
N MET A 89 3.77 -5.46 -15.74
CA MET A 89 2.62 -4.78 -16.32
C MET A 89 2.11 -5.60 -17.49
N LEU A 90 0.87 -6.08 -17.37
CA LEU A 90 0.20 -6.86 -18.38
C LEU A 90 -0.71 -5.98 -19.21
N MET A 91 -0.58 -6.04 -20.50
CA MET A 91 -1.48 -5.46 -21.52
C MET A 91 -2.31 -6.60 -22.09
N HIS A 92 -3.60 -6.65 -21.75
CA HIS A 92 -4.45 -7.78 -22.13
C HIS A 92 -4.75 -7.84 -23.62
N GLU A 93 -4.68 -6.69 -24.28
CA GLU A 93 -4.73 -6.54 -25.73
C GLU A 93 -3.52 -5.67 -26.14
N PRO A 94 -2.47 -6.23 -26.71
CA PRO A 94 -2.32 -7.46 -27.53
C PRO A 94 -1.72 -8.69 -26.80
N LYS A 95 -1.96 -8.93 -25.52
CA LYS A 95 -1.37 -10.01 -24.71
C LYS A 95 0.15 -9.90 -24.58
N MET A 96 0.59 -8.76 -24.14
CA MET A 96 2.00 -8.49 -23.88
C MET A 96 2.23 -8.14 -22.40
N TYR A 97 3.46 -8.32 -21.94
CA TYR A 97 3.83 -7.86 -20.61
C TYR A 97 5.18 -7.15 -20.62
N MET A 98 5.36 -6.24 -19.67
CA MET A 98 6.60 -5.53 -19.43
C MET A 98 7.09 -5.86 -18.03
N GLU A 99 8.38 -6.16 -17.89
CA GLU A 99 9.04 -6.35 -16.61
C GLU A 99 9.62 -5.03 -16.12
N MET A 100 9.43 -4.74 -14.84
CA MET A 100 9.93 -3.55 -14.20
C MET A 100 10.58 -3.93 -12.86
N PRO A 101 11.89 -3.71 -12.68
CA PRO A 101 12.50 -3.86 -11.37
C PRO A 101 11.83 -2.95 -10.34
N LEU A 102 11.57 -3.48 -9.14
CA LEU A 102 11.06 -2.73 -7.99
C LEU A 102 12.23 -2.03 -7.30
N ASP A 103 12.93 -1.15 -7.99
CA ASP A 103 13.93 -0.27 -7.39
C ASP A 103 13.37 1.14 -7.19
N GLN A 104 13.91 1.86 -6.21
CA GLN A 104 13.46 3.21 -5.86
C GLN A 104 13.70 4.25 -6.96
N ASN A 105 14.57 3.94 -7.92
CA ASN A 105 14.95 4.83 -9.02
C ASN A 105 14.06 4.63 -10.25
N ASN A 106 13.12 3.66 -10.23
CA ASN A 106 12.24 3.43 -11.36
C ASN A 106 11.20 4.55 -11.48
N PRO A 107 11.30 5.43 -12.52
CA PRO A 107 10.41 6.60 -12.67
C PRO A 107 8.94 6.22 -12.81
N MET A 108 8.64 5.01 -13.27
CA MET A 108 7.28 4.52 -13.45
C MET A 108 6.64 4.18 -12.11
N LEU A 109 7.40 3.58 -11.19
CA LEU A 109 6.93 3.31 -9.82
C LEU A 109 6.73 4.59 -9.02
N GLN A 110 7.53 5.63 -9.26
CA GLN A 110 7.37 6.94 -8.61
C GLN A 110 6.07 7.66 -9.05
N ARG A 111 5.54 7.34 -10.22
CA ARG A 111 4.29 7.91 -10.76
C ARG A 111 3.04 7.14 -10.32
N MET A 112 3.19 5.95 -9.75
CA MET A 112 2.06 5.20 -9.25
C MET A 112 1.55 5.83 -7.96
N PRO A 113 0.22 5.93 -7.78
CA PRO A 113 -0.32 6.34 -6.49
C PRO A 113 0.27 5.39 -5.44
N ARG A 114 0.92 5.98 -4.48
CA ARG A 114 1.83 5.41 -3.48
C ARG A 114 1.40 4.05 -2.94
N LEU A 115 1.67 2.98 -3.70
CA LEU A 115 1.65 1.61 -3.22
C LEU A 115 2.76 1.37 -2.16
N GLN A 116 3.56 2.39 -1.91
CA GLN A 116 4.65 2.39 -0.93
C GLN A 116 4.16 2.36 0.52
N HIS A 117 2.89 2.69 0.76
CA HIS A 117 2.30 2.65 2.11
C HIS A 117 1.53 1.36 2.39
N LEU A 118 2.06 0.22 1.93
CA LEU A 118 1.48 -1.10 2.15
C LEU A 118 1.85 -1.68 3.53
N SER A 119 1.99 -0.86 4.55
CA SER A 119 2.22 -1.33 5.91
C SER A 119 1.18 -0.79 6.87
N SER A 120 0.93 -1.53 7.94
CA SER A 120 0.11 -1.09 9.06
C SER A 120 0.72 0.11 9.80
N ASP A 121 2.00 0.41 9.54
CA ASP A 121 2.67 1.61 10.03
C ASP A 121 2.71 2.68 8.95
N PRO A 122 1.89 3.72 9.06
CA PRO A 122 1.91 4.80 8.09
C PRO A 122 3.23 5.58 8.07
N CYS A 123 4.04 5.46 9.12
CA CYS A 123 5.37 6.10 9.24
C CYS A 123 6.54 5.18 8.93
N GLY A 124 6.33 3.86 9.03
CA GLY A 124 7.39 2.86 8.84
C GLY A 124 7.72 2.58 7.39
N VAL A 125 6.96 3.16 6.46
CA VAL A 125 7.14 2.95 5.03
C VAL A 125 8.00 4.07 4.46
N GLY A 126 9.25 3.79 4.25
CA GLY A 126 10.23 4.75 3.78
C GLY A 126 11.49 4.74 4.66
N ASN A 127 12.40 5.63 4.36
CA ASN A 127 13.56 5.82 5.24
C ASN A 127 13.11 6.52 6.54
N PRO A 128 13.62 6.12 7.70
CA PRO A 128 13.35 6.80 8.96
C PRO A 128 13.61 8.31 8.83
N GLY A 129 12.60 9.13 9.17
CA GLY A 129 12.68 10.59 9.08
C GLY A 129 12.18 11.21 7.78
N GLU A 130 11.73 10.43 6.79
CA GLU A 130 11.15 10.96 5.55
C GLU A 130 9.68 11.37 5.67
N ALA A 131 8.97 10.90 6.69
CA ALA A 131 7.60 11.27 6.98
C ALA A 131 7.35 11.44 8.48
N THR A 132 6.38 12.28 8.82
CA THR A 132 5.82 12.39 10.17
C THR A 132 4.37 11.94 10.13
N CYS A 133 3.91 11.20 11.17
CA CYS A 133 2.57 10.67 11.26
C CYS A 133 1.89 11.10 12.54
N LYS A 134 0.63 11.43 12.42
CA LYS A 134 -0.22 11.79 13.55
C LYS A 134 -1.52 11.00 13.49
N LYS A 135 -1.80 10.21 14.53
CA LYS A 135 -3.11 9.57 14.66
C LYS A 135 -4.15 10.63 14.97
N LEU A 136 -5.20 10.70 14.16
CA LEU A 136 -6.30 11.67 14.31
C LEU A 136 -7.49 11.07 15.07
N GLY A 137 -7.54 9.74 15.22
CA GLY A 137 -8.64 9.04 15.88
C GLY A 137 -9.01 7.76 15.14
N SER A 138 -10.26 7.35 15.29
CA SER A 138 -10.82 6.19 14.58
C SER A 138 -12.14 6.57 13.91
N GLU A 139 -12.43 5.95 12.76
CA GLU A 139 -13.59 6.23 11.94
C GLU A 139 -14.07 4.94 11.27
N THR A 140 -15.38 4.83 11.00
CA THR A 140 -15.91 3.68 10.27
C THR A 140 -15.98 4.00 8.78
N ILE A 141 -15.29 3.21 7.94
CA ILE A 141 -15.29 3.32 6.49
C ILE A 141 -15.90 2.05 5.89
N ASN A 142 -16.99 2.17 5.14
CA ASN A 142 -17.69 1.05 4.51
C ASN A 142 -18.01 -0.10 5.49
N GLY A 143 -18.44 0.24 6.73
CA GLY A 143 -18.74 -0.71 7.79
C GLY A 143 -17.53 -1.32 8.49
N ARG A 144 -16.30 -0.86 8.21
CA ARG A 144 -15.05 -1.35 8.78
C ARG A 144 -14.43 -0.31 9.72
N ALA A 145 -14.01 -0.74 10.91
CA ALA A 145 -13.32 0.12 11.87
C ALA A 145 -11.91 0.42 11.39
N CYS A 146 -11.61 1.71 11.26
CA CYS A 146 -10.31 2.19 10.76
C CYS A 146 -9.68 3.17 11.74
N ASP A 147 -8.38 3.11 11.84
CA ASP A 147 -7.58 4.17 12.43
C ASP A 147 -7.28 5.24 11.39
N LYS A 148 -7.56 6.49 11.74
CA LYS A 148 -7.34 7.65 10.86
C LYS A 148 -6.00 8.30 11.19
N TRP A 149 -5.18 8.49 10.17
CA TRP A 149 -3.85 9.05 10.29
C TRP A 149 -3.63 10.20 9.32
N GLU A 150 -2.89 11.23 9.75
CA GLU A 150 -2.29 12.23 8.87
C GLU A 150 -0.81 11.89 8.71
N VAL A 151 -0.37 11.75 7.47
CA VAL A 151 1.02 11.54 7.08
C VAL A 151 1.50 12.80 6.39
N THR A 152 2.64 13.35 6.83
CA THR A 152 3.27 14.51 6.18
C THR A 152 4.64 14.08 5.68
N ASP A 153 4.88 14.18 4.36
CA ASP A 153 6.16 13.84 3.75
C ASP A 153 7.21 14.96 3.98
N LYS A 154 8.46 14.69 3.61
CA LYS A 154 9.58 15.63 3.73
C LYS A 154 9.38 16.97 3.01
N ASN A 155 8.47 17.03 2.03
CA ASN A 155 8.14 18.23 1.28
C ASN A 155 6.94 18.99 1.88
N GLY A 156 6.43 18.52 3.03
CA GLY A 156 5.26 19.11 3.69
C GLY A 156 3.93 18.70 3.07
N LYS A 157 3.91 17.77 2.09
CA LYS A 157 2.67 17.28 1.51
C LYS A 157 1.97 16.36 2.49
N LYS A 158 0.68 16.62 2.71
CA LYS A 158 -0.17 15.86 3.63
C LYS A 158 -1.02 14.85 2.89
N GLU A 159 -1.19 13.68 3.50
CA GLU A 159 -2.11 12.64 3.08
C GLU A 159 -2.85 12.11 4.31
N THR A 160 -4.15 11.86 4.17
CA THR A 160 -4.94 11.20 5.21
C THR A 160 -5.16 9.75 4.82
N LEU A 161 -4.88 8.84 5.75
CA LEU A 161 -5.04 7.40 5.59
C LEU A 161 -6.08 6.87 6.58
N TRP A 162 -6.91 5.93 6.15
CA TRP A 162 -7.79 5.14 6.99
C TRP A 162 -7.33 3.68 6.95
N ILE A 163 -6.66 3.25 8.01
CA ILE A 163 -6.08 1.91 8.13
C ILE A 163 -7.10 1.01 8.82
N ASP A 164 -7.56 0.00 8.11
CA ASP A 164 -8.46 -1.02 8.64
C ASP A 164 -7.79 -1.79 9.79
N GLN A 165 -8.45 -1.83 10.95
CA GLN A 165 -7.88 -2.42 12.16
C GLN A 165 -7.72 -3.95 12.09
N LYS A 166 -8.45 -4.63 11.21
CA LYS A 166 -8.37 -6.07 11.01
C LYS A 166 -7.42 -6.47 9.90
N LEU A 167 -7.44 -5.74 8.79
CA LEU A 167 -6.57 -5.99 7.64
C LEU A 167 -5.15 -5.45 7.85
N HIS A 168 -4.97 -4.49 8.76
CA HIS A 168 -3.73 -3.72 8.93
C HIS A 168 -3.26 -3.10 7.61
N PHE A 169 -4.22 -2.58 6.84
CA PHE A 169 -4.01 -2.04 5.51
C PHE A 169 -4.85 -0.78 5.30
N PRO A 170 -4.34 0.27 4.63
CA PRO A 170 -5.11 1.46 4.32
C PRO A 170 -6.19 1.13 3.27
N ILE A 171 -7.46 1.23 3.66
CA ILE A 171 -8.59 0.99 2.75
C ILE A 171 -9.15 2.27 2.13
N LYS A 172 -8.68 3.43 2.60
CA LYS A 172 -8.96 4.73 2.00
C LYS A 172 -7.78 5.65 2.22
N SER A 173 -7.46 6.46 1.22
CA SER A 173 -6.48 7.53 1.33
C SER A 173 -6.91 8.76 0.55
N THR A 174 -6.48 9.97 0.98
CA THR A 174 -6.67 11.20 0.22
C THR A 174 -5.59 12.22 0.53
N ASP A 175 -5.14 12.92 -0.50
CA ASP A 175 -4.27 14.11 -0.37
C ASP A 175 -5.05 15.43 -0.63
N GLY A 176 -6.39 15.35 -0.66
CA GLY A 176 -7.27 16.47 -0.97
C GLY A 176 -7.50 16.67 -2.47
N GLN A 177 -6.65 16.14 -3.33
CA GLN A 177 -6.80 16.20 -4.79
C GLN A 177 -7.24 14.85 -5.39
N VAL A 178 -6.73 13.78 -4.83
CA VAL A 178 -7.02 12.41 -5.25
C VAL A 178 -7.46 11.60 -4.04
N THR A 179 -8.54 10.84 -4.19
CA THR A 179 -9.01 9.88 -3.21
C THR A 179 -8.96 8.48 -3.80
N SER A 180 -8.31 7.56 -3.09
CA SER A 180 -8.33 6.13 -3.36
C SER A 180 -9.15 5.43 -2.27
N GLU A 181 -10.01 4.49 -2.67
CA GLU A 181 -10.88 3.77 -1.74
C GLU A 181 -11.09 2.33 -2.18
N PHE A 182 -11.08 1.41 -1.20
CA PHE A 182 -11.40 0.00 -1.40
C PHE A 182 -12.78 -0.31 -0.85
N THR A 183 -13.58 -0.98 -1.67
CA THR A 183 -14.94 -1.43 -1.34
C THR A 183 -15.08 -2.93 -1.62
N ASN A 184 -16.20 -3.54 -1.20
CA ASN A 184 -16.48 -4.97 -1.44
C ASN A 184 -15.32 -5.89 -1.03
N ILE A 185 -14.69 -5.56 0.10
CA ILE A 185 -13.51 -6.27 0.62
C ILE A 185 -13.90 -7.71 0.99
N LYS A 186 -13.18 -8.66 0.43
CA LYS A 186 -13.26 -10.09 0.74
C LYS A 186 -11.96 -10.52 1.41
N GLU A 187 -12.05 -10.86 2.69
CA GLU A 187 -10.90 -11.34 3.47
C GLU A 187 -10.53 -12.76 3.06
N GLY A 188 -9.25 -13.08 3.21
CA GLY A 188 -8.67 -14.37 2.86
C GLY A 188 -7.78 -14.30 1.61
N SER A 189 -6.99 -15.35 1.41
CA SER A 189 -6.01 -15.39 0.32
C SER A 189 -6.72 -15.48 -1.03
N PRO A 190 -6.48 -14.52 -1.94
CA PRO A 190 -6.87 -14.66 -3.33
C PRO A 190 -6.20 -15.85 -3.99
N ASP A 191 -6.77 -16.33 -5.11
CA ASP A 191 -6.21 -17.44 -5.87
C ASP A 191 -4.76 -17.13 -6.30
N ALA A 192 -3.85 -18.07 -6.07
CA ALA A 192 -2.42 -17.91 -6.36
C ALA A 192 -2.12 -17.71 -7.85
N SER A 193 -2.98 -18.19 -8.75
CA SER A 193 -2.87 -18.00 -10.20
C SER A 193 -2.98 -16.53 -10.63
N LEU A 194 -3.65 -15.70 -9.81
CA LEU A 194 -3.76 -14.26 -10.06
C LEU A 194 -2.39 -13.55 -10.03
N PHE A 195 -1.41 -14.13 -9.33
CA PHE A 195 -0.08 -13.54 -9.15
C PHE A 195 0.98 -14.16 -10.07
N THR A 196 0.56 -14.83 -11.13
CA THR A 196 1.44 -15.41 -12.15
C THR A 196 1.17 -14.76 -13.51
N LEU A 197 2.19 -14.79 -14.36
CA LEU A 197 2.01 -14.37 -15.76
C LEU A 197 1.06 -15.37 -16.46
N PRO A 198 -0.02 -14.90 -17.07
CA PRO A 198 -0.94 -15.78 -17.79
C PRO A 198 -0.25 -16.40 -19.02
N PRO A 199 -0.62 -17.63 -19.41
CA PRO A 199 -0.06 -18.25 -20.60
C PRO A 199 -0.41 -17.45 -21.86
N GLY A 200 0.50 -17.46 -22.85
CA GLY A 200 0.31 -16.80 -24.15
C GLY A 200 0.64 -15.31 -24.15
N TYR A 201 1.12 -14.73 -23.04
CA TYR A 201 1.65 -13.37 -23.03
C TYR A 201 3.10 -13.35 -23.51
N GLN A 202 3.43 -12.38 -24.35
CA GLN A 202 4.78 -12.15 -24.86
C GLN A 202 5.44 -10.96 -24.15
N LYS A 203 6.74 -11.08 -23.89
CA LYS A 203 7.50 -9.98 -23.31
C LYS A 203 7.59 -8.83 -24.30
N PHE A 204 7.21 -7.64 -23.89
CA PHE A 204 7.36 -6.42 -24.65
C PHE A 204 8.83 -6.00 -24.67
N ASP A 205 9.42 -5.90 -25.85
CA ASP A 205 10.77 -5.36 -26.03
C ASP A 205 10.71 -3.89 -26.43
N ALA A 206 10.93 -3.00 -25.46
CA ALA A 206 10.95 -1.56 -25.69
C ALA A 206 12.06 -1.13 -26.67
N SER A 207 13.13 -1.94 -26.81
CA SER A 207 14.24 -1.64 -27.72
C SER A 207 13.84 -1.76 -29.20
N ALA A 208 12.83 -2.57 -29.50
CA ALA A 208 12.31 -2.73 -30.86
C ALA A 208 11.59 -1.46 -31.36
N PHE A 209 10.98 -0.67 -30.46
CA PHE A 209 10.27 0.56 -30.84
C PHE A 209 11.18 1.78 -31.03
N GLY A 210 12.37 1.79 -30.40
CA GLY A 210 13.34 2.87 -30.59
C GLY A 210 14.01 2.90 -31.96
N ARG A 211 13.95 1.79 -32.73
CA ARG A 211 14.61 1.66 -34.04
C ARG A 211 13.75 2.10 -35.24
N GLN A 212 12.49 2.42 -35.01
CA GLN A 212 11.56 2.84 -36.09
C GLN A 212 11.30 4.37 -36.13
N ARG A 213 12.23 5.21 -35.67
CA ARG A 213 12.17 6.62 -36.04
C ARG A 213 12.77 6.78 -37.45
N PRO A 214 11.99 7.03 -38.51
CA PRO A 214 12.53 7.46 -39.78
C PRO A 214 13.15 8.84 -39.59
N HIS A 215 14.31 9.01 -40.15
CA HIS A 215 15.03 10.28 -40.27
C HIS A 215 14.25 11.26 -41.12
#